data_e1374ef78a47b3ce29c58dbfc1d9817e
#
_entry.id   e1374ef78a47b3ce29c58dbfc1d9817e
#
_cell.length_a   1.000
_cell.length_b   1.000
_cell.length_c   1.000
_cell.angle_alpha   90.00
_cell.angle_beta   90.00
_cell.angle_gamma   90.00
#
_symmetry.space_group_name_H-M   'P 1'
#
loop_
_entity.id
_entity.type
_entity.pdbx_description
1 polymer ?
#
loop_
_entity_poly.entity_id
_entity_poly.type
_entity_poly.pdbx_seq_one_letter_code
_entity_poly.pdbx_strand_id
1 'polypeptide(L)'
;MNVKFKKAVPLLVVLSLAVVLFFVRQCQTPEEKKTTDNTKKTTTTDPASTNNRNRGFDRRTSFIEYTAHAKCRMQCRHITQAEVEQIMRDGKINYNKSNINARPCPEYALEGTTSDNQRVRIIFAQCDYKTKVVTTIDLGTNWQCECPGDDKKHQNK
;
A
#
# COMPACT_ATOMS: atom_id res chain seq x y z
N MET A 1 -36.11 3.39 49.09
CA MET A 1 -35.10 3.41 48.01
C MET A 1 -35.80 3.34 46.66
N ASN A 2 -35.88 4.48 46.01
CA ASN A 2 -35.95 4.84 44.60
C ASN A 2 -36.83 4.05 43.61
N VAL A 3 -38.11 4.38 43.63
CA VAL A 3 -39.11 4.03 42.58
C VAL A 3 -38.96 4.90 41.32
N LYS A 4 -38.15 5.94 41.34
CA LYS A 4 -37.97 6.88 40.21
C LYS A 4 -37.10 6.36 39.05
N PHE A 5 -36.30 5.30 39.28
CA PHE A 5 -35.38 4.75 38.23
C PHE A 5 -36.09 3.85 37.22
N LYS A 6 -37.22 3.24 37.55
CA LYS A 6 -37.94 2.31 36.64
C LYS A 6 -38.64 3.02 35.47
N LYS A 7 -38.90 4.32 35.56
CA LYS A 7 -39.58 5.08 34.49
C LYS A 7 -38.61 5.68 33.46
N ALA A 8 -37.30 5.74 33.78
CA ALA A 8 -36.30 6.29 32.88
C ALA A 8 -35.67 5.24 31.93
N VAL A 9 -35.78 3.96 32.28
CA VAL A 9 -35.19 2.85 31.49
C VAL A 9 -35.72 2.80 30.05
N PRO A 10 -37.05 2.88 29.80
CA PRO A 10 -37.58 2.80 28.46
C PRO A 10 -37.14 4.03 27.60
N LEU A 11 -36.98 5.20 28.22
CA LEU A 11 -36.53 6.41 27.51
C LEU A 11 -35.08 6.28 27.05
N LEU A 12 -34.18 5.71 27.88
CA LEU A 12 -32.77 5.48 27.55
C LEU A 12 -32.61 4.44 26.44
N VAL A 13 -33.45 3.41 26.42
CA VAL A 13 -33.44 2.36 25.38
C VAL A 13 -33.86 2.97 24.03
N VAL A 14 -34.91 3.78 24.03
CA VAL A 14 -35.35 4.47 22.77
C VAL A 14 -34.31 5.41 22.27
N LEU A 15 -33.62 6.16 23.15
CA LEU A 15 -32.57 7.10 22.77
C LEU A 15 -31.35 6.37 22.20
N SER A 16 -30.94 5.24 22.79
CA SER A 16 -29.83 4.43 22.27
C SER A 16 -30.15 3.80 20.91
N LEU A 17 -31.39 3.37 20.70
CA LEU A 17 -31.84 2.84 19.40
C LEU A 17 -31.86 3.94 18.32
N ALA A 18 -32.27 5.15 18.67
CA ALA A 18 -32.24 6.30 17.75
C ALA A 18 -30.80 6.66 17.32
N VAL A 19 -29.84 6.62 18.23
CA VAL A 19 -28.42 6.87 17.94
C VAL A 19 -27.86 5.79 17.00
N VAL A 20 -28.16 4.52 17.25
CA VAL A 20 -27.71 3.42 16.39
C VAL A 20 -28.29 3.55 14.98
N LEU A 21 -29.58 3.87 14.87
CA LEU A 21 -30.23 4.08 13.56
C LEU A 21 -29.67 5.31 12.81
N PHE A 22 -29.27 6.33 13.54
CA PHE A 22 -28.62 7.51 12.94
C PHE A 22 -27.24 7.15 12.34
N PHE A 23 -26.42 6.36 13.04
CA PHE A 23 -25.13 5.89 12.54
C PHE A 23 -25.27 4.91 11.35
N VAL A 24 -26.26 4.02 11.38
CA VAL A 24 -26.52 3.10 10.25
C VAL A 24 -26.95 3.86 8.99
N ARG A 25 -27.70 4.97 9.12
CA ARG A 25 -28.09 5.81 7.97
C ARG A 25 -26.92 6.61 7.36
N GLN A 26 -25.91 6.93 8.14
CA GLN A 26 -24.72 7.62 7.62
C GLN A 26 -23.76 6.69 6.81
N CYS A 27 -23.91 5.37 6.95
CA CYS A 27 -23.11 4.40 6.21
C CYS A 27 -23.75 3.91 4.90
N GLN A 28 -24.90 4.46 4.50
CA GLN A 28 -25.52 4.12 3.21
C GLN A 28 -25.04 5.10 2.14
N THR A 29 -24.05 4.68 1.36
CA THR A 29 -23.65 5.29 0.09
C THR A 29 -24.81 5.24 -0.90
N PRO A 30 -25.06 6.30 -1.70
CA PRO A 30 -26.13 6.29 -2.71
C PRO A 30 -25.77 5.33 -3.85
N GLU A 31 -26.67 4.42 -4.16
CA GLU A 31 -26.63 3.60 -5.38
C GLU A 31 -26.79 4.47 -6.62
N GLU A 32 -25.90 4.30 -7.55
CA GLU A 32 -25.83 4.95 -8.84
C GLU A 32 -26.91 4.41 -9.79
N LYS A 33 -27.81 5.29 -10.20
CA LYS A 33 -28.90 5.04 -11.15
C LYS A 33 -28.34 5.04 -12.56
N LYS A 34 -28.34 3.85 -13.18
CA LYS A 34 -28.01 3.63 -14.58
C LYS A 34 -29.00 4.35 -15.48
N THR A 35 -28.55 5.28 -16.31
CA THR A 35 -29.31 5.76 -17.48
C THR A 35 -28.41 5.68 -18.71
N THR A 36 -28.84 4.88 -19.62
CA THR A 36 -28.31 4.73 -20.99
C THR A 36 -28.74 5.96 -21.79
N ASP A 37 -27.80 6.66 -22.44
CA ASP A 37 -28.06 7.12 -23.80
C ASP A 37 -26.79 7.46 -24.57
N ASN A 38 -26.89 7.28 -25.87
CA ASN A 38 -25.86 7.30 -26.90
C ASN A 38 -25.44 8.68 -27.35
N THR A 39 -24.23 8.74 -27.92
CA THR A 39 -23.79 9.57 -29.05
C THR A 39 -23.21 10.96 -28.73
N LYS A 40 -21.94 11.14 -28.88
CA LYS A 40 -21.26 11.94 -29.93
C LYS A 40 -19.84 12.32 -29.54
N LYS A 41 -18.96 11.94 -30.45
CA LYS A 41 -17.55 12.36 -30.57
C LYS A 41 -17.39 13.87 -30.44
N THR A 42 -16.58 14.33 -29.51
CA THR A 42 -15.79 15.57 -29.68
C THR A 42 -14.53 15.47 -28.80
N THR A 43 -13.42 15.62 -29.50
CA THR A 43 -12.05 15.80 -29.07
C THR A 43 -11.96 16.91 -28.00
N THR A 44 -11.26 16.68 -26.91
CA THR A 44 -10.16 17.49 -26.43
C THR A 44 -9.96 17.35 -24.92
N THR A 45 -8.69 17.26 -24.59
CA THR A 45 -8.03 17.47 -23.30
C THR A 45 -7.92 16.24 -22.41
N ASP A 46 -6.78 15.58 -22.57
CA ASP A 46 -6.24 14.62 -21.63
C ASP A 46 -6.13 15.20 -20.20
N PRO A 47 -6.64 14.54 -19.20
CA PRO A 47 -6.01 14.57 -17.90
C PRO A 47 -4.87 13.55 -17.94
N ALA A 48 -3.75 13.97 -18.54
CA ALA A 48 -2.49 13.27 -18.41
C ALA A 48 -2.15 13.11 -16.93
N SER A 49 -1.95 11.89 -16.49
CA SER A 49 -1.04 11.51 -15.41
C SER A 49 -1.45 10.37 -14.47
N THR A 50 -2.61 9.75 -14.60
CA THR A 50 -2.90 8.59 -13.72
C THR A 50 -2.48 7.23 -14.29
N ASN A 51 -2.25 7.14 -15.61
CA ASN A 51 -1.94 5.86 -16.28
C ASN A 51 -0.47 5.42 -16.23
N ASN A 52 0.44 6.27 -15.74
CA ASN A 52 1.87 5.92 -15.70
C ASN A 52 2.36 5.36 -14.34
N ARG A 53 1.51 5.37 -13.30
CA ARG A 53 1.94 4.95 -11.95
C ARG A 53 2.23 3.45 -11.84
N ASN A 54 1.58 2.63 -12.65
CA ASN A 54 1.56 1.17 -12.45
C ASN A 54 1.96 0.37 -13.69
N ARG A 55 2.72 0.93 -14.63
CA ARG A 55 3.08 0.18 -15.84
C ARG A 55 3.78 -1.14 -15.48
N GLY A 56 3.03 -2.24 -15.55
CA GLY A 56 3.49 -3.59 -15.30
C GLY A 56 3.58 -4.02 -13.84
N PHE A 57 3.32 -3.14 -12.85
CA PHE A 57 3.33 -3.49 -11.42
C PHE A 57 1.91 -3.61 -10.86
N ASP A 58 1.56 -4.76 -10.29
CA ASP A 58 0.26 -5.00 -9.67
C ASP A 58 0.30 -4.69 -8.16
N ARG A 59 -0.44 -3.65 -7.75
CA ARG A 59 -0.54 -3.22 -6.34
C ARG A 59 -1.61 -3.96 -5.55
N ARG A 60 -2.40 -4.82 -6.22
CA ARG A 60 -3.50 -5.57 -5.60
C ARG A 60 -3.07 -6.88 -4.98
N THR A 61 -1.81 -7.25 -5.08
CA THR A 61 -1.29 -8.50 -4.52
C THR A 61 -1.49 -8.50 -3.01
N SER A 62 -2.25 -9.47 -2.52
CA SER A 62 -2.58 -9.60 -1.09
C SER A 62 -1.51 -10.32 -0.28
N PHE A 63 -0.58 -11.00 -0.94
CA PHE A 63 0.46 -11.77 -0.28
C PHE A 63 1.85 -11.34 -0.74
N ILE A 64 2.68 -10.95 0.22
CA ILE A 64 4.05 -10.49 -0.01
C ILE A 64 5.02 -11.46 0.66
N GLU A 65 5.91 -12.05 -0.13
CA GLU A 65 7.03 -12.85 0.37
C GLU A 65 8.25 -11.96 0.63
N TYR A 66 9.07 -12.32 1.61
CA TYR A 66 10.29 -11.60 1.94
C TYR A 66 11.49 -12.53 1.83
N THR A 67 12.51 -12.12 1.07
CA THR A 67 13.79 -12.84 1.05
C THR A 67 14.50 -12.72 2.40
N ALA A 68 15.43 -13.64 2.69
CA ALA A 68 16.27 -13.54 3.90
C ALA A 68 17.08 -12.23 3.91
N HIS A 69 17.59 -11.82 2.74
CA HIS A 69 18.28 -10.55 2.56
C HIS A 69 17.38 -9.35 2.86
N ALA A 70 16.13 -9.35 2.35
CA ALA A 70 15.18 -8.28 2.61
C ALA A 70 14.85 -8.16 4.10
N LYS A 71 14.59 -9.29 4.78
CA LYS A 71 14.32 -9.32 6.23
C LYS A 71 15.46 -8.73 7.04
N CYS A 72 16.70 -9.12 6.73
CA CYS A 72 17.90 -8.59 7.37
C CYS A 72 18.03 -7.07 7.15
N ARG A 73 17.85 -6.62 5.90
CA ARG A 73 17.91 -5.18 5.56
C ARG A 73 16.82 -4.36 6.22
N MET A 74 15.60 -4.90 6.30
CA MET A 74 14.49 -4.28 7.02
C MET A 74 14.82 -4.12 8.51
N GLN A 75 15.29 -5.18 9.15
CA GLN A 75 15.66 -5.14 10.56
C GLN A 75 16.79 -4.15 10.84
N CYS A 76 17.86 -4.18 10.03
CA CYS A 76 19.00 -3.29 10.18
C CYS A 76 18.62 -1.81 10.00
N ARG A 77 17.68 -1.51 9.10
CA ARG A 77 17.25 -0.16 8.73
C ARG A 77 15.97 0.29 9.42
N HIS A 78 15.46 -0.49 10.35
CA HIS A 78 14.24 -0.24 11.11
C HIS A 78 12.97 -0.06 10.23
N ILE A 79 12.93 -0.72 9.07
CA ILE A 79 11.78 -0.69 8.16
C ILE A 79 10.85 -1.86 8.49
N THR A 80 9.60 -1.55 8.85
CA THR A 80 8.58 -2.53 9.21
C THR A 80 7.88 -3.13 8.00
N GLN A 81 7.19 -4.26 8.19
CA GLN A 81 6.35 -4.84 7.13
C GLN A 81 5.19 -3.91 6.73
N ALA A 82 4.59 -3.21 7.70
CA ALA A 82 3.51 -2.25 7.43
C ALA A 82 3.98 -1.11 6.51
N GLU A 83 5.21 -0.63 6.69
CA GLU A 83 5.81 0.39 5.82
C GLU A 83 6.13 -0.16 4.43
N VAL A 84 6.62 -1.40 4.33
CA VAL A 84 6.80 -2.06 3.02
C VAL A 84 5.48 -2.15 2.27
N GLU A 85 4.40 -2.54 2.93
CA GLU A 85 3.05 -2.60 2.35
C GLU A 85 2.53 -1.21 1.98
N GLN A 86 2.79 -0.20 2.82
CA GLN A 86 2.47 1.19 2.51
C GLN A 86 3.18 1.64 1.22
N ILE A 87 4.49 1.41 1.11
CA ILE A 87 5.27 1.76 -0.10
C ILE A 87 4.79 0.97 -1.31
N MET A 88 4.39 -0.28 -1.14
CA MET A 88 3.80 -1.05 -2.23
C MET A 88 2.51 -0.41 -2.76
N ARG A 89 1.63 0.07 -1.87
CA ARG A 89 0.37 0.74 -2.24
C ARG A 89 0.60 2.12 -2.85
N ASP A 90 1.42 2.94 -2.19
CA ASP A 90 1.44 4.39 -2.41
C ASP A 90 2.73 4.88 -3.07
N GLY A 91 3.82 4.11 -2.99
CA GLY A 91 5.14 4.47 -3.49
C GLY A 91 5.17 4.71 -5.01
N LYS A 92 6.05 5.59 -5.44
CA LYS A 92 6.27 5.90 -6.85
C LYS A 92 7.29 4.95 -7.47
N ILE A 93 6.98 4.37 -8.64
CA ILE A 93 7.92 3.50 -9.35
C ILE A 93 9.04 4.36 -9.95
N ASN A 94 10.27 4.02 -9.61
CA ASN A 94 11.47 4.58 -10.24
C ASN A 94 11.98 3.59 -11.30
N TYR A 95 11.57 3.80 -12.55
CA TYR A 95 11.95 2.90 -13.66
C TYR A 95 13.45 2.91 -13.95
N ASN A 96 14.18 3.98 -13.66
CA ASN A 96 15.64 4.04 -13.82
C ASN A 96 16.39 3.16 -12.82
N LYS A 97 15.73 2.79 -11.72
CA LYS A 97 16.25 1.90 -10.67
C LYS A 97 15.59 0.53 -10.67
N SER A 98 14.62 0.34 -11.56
CA SER A 98 13.94 -0.94 -11.78
C SER A 98 14.67 -1.75 -12.85
N ASN A 99 14.59 -3.08 -12.74
CA ASN A 99 15.05 -4.00 -13.78
C ASN A 99 13.86 -4.83 -14.28
N ILE A 100 13.10 -4.26 -15.21
CA ILE A 100 11.91 -4.89 -15.77
C ILE A 100 12.22 -6.12 -16.63
N ASN A 101 13.49 -6.31 -17.01
CA ASN A 101 13.97 -7.47 -17.76
C ASN A 101 14.63 -8.52 -16.87
N ALA A 102 14.62 -8.34 -15.55
CA ALA A 102 15.18 -9.31 -14.61
C ALA A 102 14.52 -10.68 -14.75
N ARG A 103 15.31 -11.72 -14.54
CA ARG A 103 14.86 -13.13 -14.55
C ARG A 103 15.05 -13.72 -13.16
N PRO A 104 14.15 -14.53 -12.65
CA PRO A 104 12.92 -15.04 -13.31
C PRO A 104 11.76 -14.03 -13.37
N CYS A 105 11.76 -12.97 -12.57
CA CYS A 105 10.69 -11.99 -12.50
C CYS A 105 11.18 -10.56 -12.70
N PRO A 106 10.41 -9.68 -13.34
CA PRO A 106 10.67 -8.25 -13.36
C PRO A 106 10.84 -7.69 -11.95
N GLU A 107 11.80 -6.77 -11.78
CA GLU A 107 12.06 -6.09 -10.51
C GLU A 107 11.69 -4.61 -10.63
N TYR A 108 10.88 -4.15 -9.69
CA TYR A 108 10.41 -2.78 -9.61
C TYR A 108 10.95 -2.08 -8.37
N ALA A 109 11.54 -0.92 -8.55
CA ALA A 109 11.99 -0.05 -7.48
C ALA A 109 10.89 0.95 -7.12
N LEU A 110 10.25 0.79 -5.97
CA LEU A 110 9.26 1.73 -5.47
C LEU A 110 9.89 2.63 -4.41
N GLU A 111 9.68 3.93 -4.55
CA GLU A 111 10.19 4.96 -3.64
C GLU A 111 9.05 5.69 -2.94
N GLY A 112 9.25 6.01 -1.68
CA GLY A 112 8.30 6.77 -0.89
C GLY A 112 8.87 7.15 0.47
N THR A 113 8.04 7.79 1.28
CA THR A 113 8.36 8.15 2.67
C THR A 113 7.49 7.31 3.58
N THR A 114 8.10 6.68 4.56
CA THR A 114 7.43 5.87 5.58
C THR A 114 6.69 6.75 6.61
N SER A 115 5.91 6.13 7.48
CA SER A 115 5.16 6.84 8.51
C SER A 115 6.04 7.57 9.52
N ASP A 116 7.26 7.08 9.75
CA ASP A 116 8.30 7.69 10.60
C ASP A 116 9.22 8.67 9.85
N ASN A 117 8.84 9.07 8.63
CA ASN A 117 9.52 10.06 7.81
C ASN A 117 10.83 9.59 7.15
N GLN A 118 11.09 8.28 7.13
CA GLN A 118 12.23 7.69 6.45
C GLN A 118 11.99 7.63 4.93
N ARG A 119 12.92 8.13 4.13
CA ARG A 119 12.85 8.02 2.66
C ARG A 119 13.42 6.69 2.22
N VAL A 120 12.59 5.86 1.62
CA VAL A 120 12.99 4.48 1.28
C VAL A 120 12.80 4.16 -0.20
N ARG A 121 13.61 3.21 -0.68
CA ARG A 121 13.41 2.49 -1.94
C ARG A 121 13.31 1.01 -1.63
N ILE A 122 12.24 0.38 -2.09
CA ILE A 122 12.01 -1.04 -1.91
C ILE A 122 11.99 -1.71 -3.28
N ILE A 123 12.73 -2.80 -3.43
CA ILE A 123 12.76 -3.58 -4.68
C ILE A 123 11.81 -4.75 -4.53
N PHE A 124 10.81 -4.78 -5.39
CA PHE A 124 9.83 -5.84 -5.50
C PHE A 124 10.05 -6.63 -6.79
N ALA A 125 10.21 -7.93 -6.70
CA ALA A 125 10.11 -8.85 -7.84
C ALA A 125 8.68 -9.34 -7.93
N GLN A 126 8.07 -9.24 -9.12
CA GLN A 126 6.66 -9.60 -9.29
C GLN A 126 6.43 -10.39 -10.57
N CYS A 127 5.94 -11.61 -10.43
CA CYS A 127 5.44 -12.46 -11.50
C CYS A 127 4.52 -13.56 -10.93
N ASP A 128 3.74 -14.21 -11.80
CA ASP A 128 2.86 -15.34 -11.45
C ASP A 128 1.95 -15.03 -10.25
N TYR A 129 1.40 -13.81 -10.20
CA TYR A 129 0.54 -13.32 -9.11
C TYR A 129 1.21 -13.31 -7.73
N LYS A 130 2.53 -13.37 -7.67
CA LYS A 130 3.33 -13.31 -6.44
C LYS A 130 4.18 -12.05 -6.42
N THR A 131 4.28 -11.46 -5.26
CA THR A 131 5.18 -10.34 -5.01
C THR A 131 6.21 -10.74 -3.95
N LYS A 132 7.48 -10.51 -4.26
CA LYS A 132 8.58 -10.79 -3.35
C LYS A 132 9.39 -9.53 -3.10
N VAL A 133 9.61 -9.19 -1.84
CA VAL A 133 10.54 -8.13 -1.46
C VAL A 133 11.96 -8.67 -1.56
N VAL A 134 12.73 -8.08 -2.47
CA VAL A 134 14.12 -8.45 -2.73
C VAL A 134 15.07 -7.76 -1.76
N THR A 135 14.90 -6.45 -1.60
CA THR A 135 15.69 -5.64 -0.66
C THR A 135 14.96 -4.34 -0.32
N THR A 136 15.35 -3.72 0.79
CA THR A 136 14.93 -2.38 1.18
C THR A 136 16.15 -1.48 1.32
N ILE A 137 16.05 -0.22 0.93
CA ILE A 137 17.13 0.76 0.93
C ILE A 137 16.62 2.03 1.58
N ASP A 138 17.34 2.53 2.58
CA ASP A 138 17.15 3.87 3.10
C ASP A 138 17.90 4.85 2.19
N LEU A 139 17.22 5.89 1.73
CA LEU A 139 17.79 6.91 0.82
C LEU A 139 18.39 8.09 1.58
N GLY A 140 18.13 8.20 2.88
CA GLY A 140 18.60 9.28 3.74
C GLY A 140 19.84 8.91 4.55
N THR A 141 20.00 7.63 4.92
CA THR A 141 21.01 7.17 5.85
C THR A 141 21.85 6.02 5.27
N ASN A 142 23.17 6.11 5.44
CA ASN A 142 24.08 5.03 5.04
C ASN A 142 24.25 4.04 6.21
N TRP A 143 23.48 2.95 6.14
CA TRP A 143 23.51 1.88 7.14
C TRP A 143 24.60 0.86 6.85
N GLN A 144 25.35 0.48 7.88
CA GLN A 144 26.29 -0.66 7.81
C GLN A 144 25.53 -1.94 8.20
N CYS A 145 25.08 -2.69 7.22
CA CYS A 145 24.33 -3.93 7.42
C CYS A 145 25.12 -5.12 6.87
N GLU A 146 25.34 -6.11 7.70
CA GLU A 146 25.94 -7.37 7.29
C GLU A 146 24.82 -8.38 7.00
N CYS A 147 24.37 -8.43 5.75
CA CYS A 147 23.22 -9.25 5.37
C CYS A 147 23.61 -10.38 4.42
N PRO A 148 22.89 -11.53 4.47
CA PRO A 148 23.14 -12.64 3.56
C PRO A 148 23.14 -12.19 2.09
N GLY A 149 24.22 -12.45 1.36
CA GLY A 149 24.37 -12.08 -0.05
C GLY A 149 25.09 -10.76 -0.32
N ASP A 150 25.51 -10.02 0.73
CA ASP A 150 26.35 -8.83 0.56
C ASP A 150 27.77 -9.17 0.09
N ASP A 151 28.29 -10.29 0.54
CA ASP A 151 29.68 -10.73 0.26
C ASP A 151 29.97 -11.03 -1.21
N LYS A 152 28.93 -11.21 -2.04
CA LYS A 152 29.11 -11.57 -3.46
C LYS A 152 29.45 -10.36 -4.35
N LYS A 153 29.36 -9.14 -3.86
CA LYS A 153 29.64 -7.92 -4.65
C LYS A 153 31.12 -7.50 -4.65
N HIS A 154 31.92 -8.02 -3.72
CA HIS A 154 33.34 -7.65 -3.60
C HIS A 154 34.33 -8.62 -4.28
N GLN A 155 33.83 -9.71 -4.87
CA GLN A 155 34.72 -10.72 -5.51
C GLN A 155 34.90 -10.56 -7.03
N ASN A 156 34.23 -9.58 -7.66
CA ASN A 156 34.35 -9.31 -9.09
C ASN A 156 34.93 -7.90 -9.31
N LYS A 157 36.21 -7.73 -9.00
CA LYS A 157 37.06 -6.65 -9.50
C LYS A 157 38.33 -7.24 -10.07
#